data_51e8f70059dfaa3494673bfacdb4876b
#
_entry.id   51e8f70059dfaa3494673bfacdb4876b
#
_cell.length_a   1.000
_cell.length_b   1.000
_cell.length_c   1.000
_cell.angle_alpha   90.00
_cell.angle_beta   90.00
_cell.angle_gamma   90.00
#
_symmetry.space_group_name_H-M   'P 1'
#
loop_
_entity.id
_entity.type
_entity.pdbx_description
1 polymer ?
#
loop_
_entity_poly.entity_id
_entity_poly.type
_entity_poly.pdbx_seq_one_letter_code
_entity_poly.pdbx_strand_id
1 'polypeptide(L)'
;MNMRQMQILDLVRATGRAGVEELAGRFAVTPQTIRRDLAELSDQGVLDRVHGGAVLRSGAANIAYDERRRMNEDAKAAIGRACAAQIPDNSSLILNIGTTTEAVARELLRHRHLTVVTNNMNIANILAANESCDVVVAGGQLRRSDGGLVGDLTSEFMANFKADFAIIGCSALDGDGDILDFEMAEVRVSRAILRQARERWLVTDVAKLEQRAPIRVVSLAELDAVFIDQPLPGPLASLCADSGTRVVVA
;
A
#
# COMPACT_ATOMS: atom_id res chain seq x y z
N MET A 1 -13.87 23.98 -2.16
CA MET A 1 -12.52 23.94 -2.79
C MET A 1 -12.65 24.44 -4.23
N ASN A 2 -11.85 25.42 -4.64
CA ASN A 2 -11.85 25.96 -6.01
C ASN A 2 -10.80 25.23 -6.88
N MET A 3 -10.79 25.49 -8.21
CA MET A 3 -9.90 24.81 -9.16
C MET A 3 -8.41 25.01 -8.82
N ARG A 4 -8.00 26.22 -8.39
CA ARG A 4 -6.62 26.49 -7.97
C ARG A 4 -6.24 25.71 -6.72
N GLN A 5 -7.12 25.63 -5.74
CA GLN A 5 -6.90 24.85 -4.52
C GLN A 5 -6.74 23.35 -4.81
N MET A 6 -7.49 22.80 -5.76
CA MET A 6 -7.29 21.42 -6.23
C MET A 6 -5.91 21.24 -6.84
N GLN A 7 -5.49 22.14 -7.73
CA GLN A 7 -4.17 22.08 -8.35
C GLN A 7 -3.01 22.28 -7.36
N ILE A 8 -3.20 23.13 -6.33
CA ILE A 8 -2.24 23.28 -5.22
C ILE A 8 -2.13 21.95 -4.46
N LEU A 9 -3.26 21.34 -4.14
CA LEU A 9 -3.29 20.07 -3.41
C LEU A 9 -2.61 18.95 -4.21
N ASP A 10 -2.87 18.86 -5.51
CA ASP A 10 -2.23 17.87 -6.40
C ASP A 10 -0.71 18.08 -6.48
N LEU A 11 -0.26 19.34 -6.54
CA LEU A 11 1.16 19.65 -6.53
C LEU A 11 1.81 19.25 -5.19
N VAL A 12 1.18 19.61 -4.06
CA VAL A 12 1.71 19.25 -2.73
C VAL A 12 1.69 17.72 -2.52
N ARG A 13 0.72 17.01 -3.08
CA ARG A 13 0.69 15.54 -3.10
C ARG A 13 1.85 14.94 -3.88
N ALA A 14 2.14 15.50 -5.06
CA ALA A 14 3.22 15.03 -5.92
C ALA A 14 4.62 15.32 -5.37
N THR A 15 4.80 16.46 -4.66
CA THR A 15 6.11 16.95 -4.21
C THR A 15 6.34 16.85 -2.70
N GLY A 16 5.30 16.49 -1.94
CA GLY A 16 5.30 16.47 -0.47
C GLY A 16 5.20 17.86 0.18
N ARG A 17 5.52 18.93 -0.54
CA ARG A 17 5.48 20.33 -0.09
C ARG A 17 5.38 21.30 -1.26
N ALA A 18 4.90 22.52 -1.00
CA ALA A 18 5.00 23.62 -1.96
C ALA A 18 5.21 24.96 -1.23
N GLY A 19 6.07 25.79 -1.80
CA GLY A 19 6.38 27.13 -1.30
C GLY A 19 5.35 28.17 -1.75
N VAL A 20 5.06 29.17 -0.91
CA VAL A 20 4.12 30.27 -1.26
C VAL A 20 4.58 31.01 -2.51
N GLU A 21 5.87 31.34 -2.61
CA GLU A 21 6.44 32.10 -3.74
C GLU A 21 6.43 31.27 -5.04
N GLU A 22 6.74 29.99 -4.95
CA GLU A 22 6.67 29.03 -6.06
C GLU A 22 5.24 28.93 -6.61
N LEU A 23 4.26 28.73 -5.72
CA LEU A 23 2.84 28.65 -6.09
C LEU A 23 2.33 30.00 -6.66
N ALA A 24 2.75 31.11 -6.08
CA ALA A 24 2.39 32.44 -6.57
C ALA A 24 2.88 32.66 -8.02
N GLY A 25 4.13 32.28 -8.31
CA GLY A 25 4.68 32.31 -9.66
C GLY A 25 3.96 31.38 -10.63
N ARG A 26 3.72 30.13 -10.22
CA ARG A 26 3.07 29.10 -11.05
C ARG A 26 1.63 29.46 -11.44
N PHE A 27 0.87 30.04 -10.50
CA PHE A 27 -0.53 30.40 -10.73
C PHE A 27 -0.74 31.86 -11.15
N ALA A 28 0.35 32.63 -11.31
CA ALA A 28 0.32 34.06 -11.64
C ALA A 28 -0.61 34.87 -10.72
N VAL A 29 -0.53 34.62 -9.41
CA VAL A 29 -1.30 35.33 -8.37
C VAL A 29 -0.36 35.86 -7.28
N THR A 30 -0.87 36.74 -6.41
CA THR A 30 -0.07 37.28 -5.32
C THR A 30 0.23 36.20 -4.24
N PRO A 31 1.36 36.30 -3.54
CA PRO A 31 1.64 35.45 -2.37
C PRO A 31 0.53 35.47 -1.32
N GLN A 32 -0.17 36.60 -1.18
CA GLN A 32 -1.28 36.73 -0.24
C GLN A 32 -2.49 35.87 -0.66
N THR A 33 -2.75 35.78 -1.95
CA THR A 33 -3.80 34.88 -2.49
C THR A 33 -3.49 33.42 -2.19
N ILE A 34 -2.22 33.01 -2.40
CA ILE A 34 -1.78 31.65 -2.07
C ILE A 34 -1.88 31.38 -0.57
N ARG A 35 -1.45 32.32 0.29
CA ARG A 35 -1.58 32.17 1.76
C ARG A 35 -3.02 31.94 2.20
N ARG A 36 -3.98 32.61 1.53
CA ARG A 36 -5.40 32.39 1.77
C ARG A 36 -5.88 31.02 1.34
N ASP A 37 -5.51 30.59 0.11
CA ASP A 37 -5.85 29.26 -0.37
C ASP A 37 -5.28 28.15 0.54
N LEU A 38 -4.02 28.30 0.97
CA LEU A 38 -3.38 27.36 1.90
C LEU A 38 -4.03 27.38 3.29
N ALA A 39 -4.53 28.55 3.76
CA ALA A 39 -5.26 28.62 5.02
C ALA A 39 -6.59 27.86 4.92
N GLU A 40 -7.38 28.07 3.86
CA GLU A 40 -8.64 27.38 3.64
C GLU A 40 -8.45 25.84 3.51
N LEU A 41 -7.39 25.40 2.83
CA LEU A 41 -7.03 23.97 2.73
C LEU A 41 -6.56 23.39 4.08
N SER A 42 -5.85 24.18 4.87
CA SER A 42 -5.43 23.78 6.21
C SER A 42 -6.61 23.67 7.18
N ASP A 43 -7.56 24.62 7.12
CA ASP A 43 -8.79 24.60 7.92
C ASP A 43 -9.69 23.40 7.57
N GLN A 44 -9.64 22.95 6.31
CA GLN A 44 -10.30 21.71 5.84
C GLN A 44 -9.52 20.45 6.25
N GLY A 45 -8.36 20.59 6.88
CA GLY A 45 -7.56 19.48 7.37
C GLY A 45 -6.79 18.70 6.30
N VAL A 46 -6.68 19.23 5.06
CA VAL A 46 -6.00 18.55 3.94
C VAL A 46 -4.51 18.90 3.82
N LEU A 47 -4.08 20.03 4.37
CA LEU A 47 -2.67 20.47 4.41
C LEU A 47 -2.31 20.99 5.79
N ASP A 48 -1.03 20.91 6.16
CA ASP A 48 -0.45 21.65 7.28
C ASP A 48 0.35 22.83 6.75
N ARG A 49 0.12 24.01 7.33
CA ARG A 49 0.91 25.21 7.02
C ARG A 49 2.25 25.15 7.74
N VAL A 50 3.31 25.43 6.98
CA VAL A 50 4.67 25.59 7.50
C VAL A 50 5.19 26.98 7.15
N HIS A 51 6.35 27.36 7.74
CA HIS A 51 6.95 28.66 7.42
C HIS A 51 7.30 28.72 5.92
N GLY A 52 6.65 29.64 5.20
CA GLY A 52 6.87 29.87 3.76
C GLY A 52 6.08 28.96 2.82
N GLY A 53 5.18 28.08 3.30
CA GLY A 53 4.45 27.20 2.40
C GLY A 53 3.45 26.27 3.09
N ALA A 54 3.20 25.14 2.45
CA ALA A 54 2.42 24.05 2.99
C ALA A 54 3.07 22.72 2.70
N VAL A 55 2.82 21.76 3.58
CA VAL A 55 3.15 20.34 3.42
C VAL A 55 1.87 19.55 3.50
N LEU A 56 1.86 18.35 2.97
CA LEU A 56 0.80 17.41 3.34
C LEU A 56 0.78 17.32 4.87
N ARG A 57 -0.40 17.33 5.46
CA ARG A 57 -0.54 17.19 6.89
C ARG A 57 0.31 16.00 7.34
N SER A 58 1.35 16.27 8.15
CA SER A 58 2.27 15.24 8.60
C SER A 58 1.59 14.40 9.69
N GLY A 59 1.06 13.42 9.29
CA GLY A 59 0.27 12.33 9.78
C GLY A 59 -0.32 11.76 8.53
N ALA A 60 0.57 11.28 7.66
CA ALA A 60 0.27 10.32 6.64
C ALA A 60 -1.11 10.51 6.00
N ALA A 61 -1.27 11.46 5.09
CA ALA A 61 -2.44 11.50 4.23
C ALA A 61 -2.46 10.19 3.43
N ASN A 62 -3.24 9.25 3.92
CA ASN A 62 -3.53 8.04 3.16
C ASN A 62 -4.18 8.51 1.86
N ILE A 63 -3.44 8.43 0.74
CA ILE A 63 -3.96 8.76 -0.59
C ILE A 63 -5.25 7.97 -0.76
N ALA A 64 -6.32 8.63 -1.23
CA ALA A 64 -7.60 7.98 -1.38
C ALA A 64 -7.46 6.68 -2.19
N TYR A 65 -8.18 5.64 -1.82
CA TYR A 65 -8.09 4.31 -2.44
C TYR A 65 -8.20 4.36 -3.98
N ASP A 66 -9.15 5.13 -4.50
CA ASP A 66 -9.34 5.26 -5.96
C ASP A 66 -8.13 5.88 -6.66
N GLU A 67 -7.45 6.81 -6.01
CA GLU A 67 -6.22 7.41 -6.51
C GLU A 67 -5.08 6.39 -6.45
N ARG A 68 -4.89 5.70 -5.31
CA ARG A 68 -3.91 4.61 -5.19
C ARG A 68 -4.11 3.50 -6.21
N ARG A 69 -5.36 3.18 -6.54
CA ARG A 69 -5.69 2.16 -7.53
C ARG A 69 -5.20 2.54 -8.92
N ARG A 70 -5.33 3.84 -9.30
CA ARG A 70 -4.91 4.37 -10.61
C ARG A 70 -3.41 4.66 -10.71
N MET A 71 -2.77 4.96 -9.58
CA MET A 71 -1.33 5.21 -9.55
C MET A 71 -0.56 3.94 -9.89
N ASN A 72 0.41 4.05 -10.79
CA ASN A 72 1.33 2.95 -11.15
C ASN A 72 0.60 1.65 -11.54
N GLU A 73 -0.53 1.76 -12.26
CA GLU A 73 -1.38 0.60 -12.60
C GLU A 73 -0.60 -0.45 -13.40
N ASP A 74 0.20 -0.03 -14.38
CA ASP A 74 1.04 -0.94 -15.19
C ASP A 74 2.10 -1.65 -14.34
N ALA A 75 2.76 -0.92 -13.44
CA ALA A 75 3.73 -1.49 -12.51
C ALA A 75 3.08 -2.54 -11.59
N LYS A 76 1.92 -2.23 -11.01
CA LYS A 76 1.16 -3.19 -10.17
C LYS A 76 0.72 -4.42 -10.96
N ALA A 77 0.31 -4.25 -12.21
CA ALA A 77 -0.04 -5.36 -13.07
C ALA A 77 1.18 -6.25 -13.37
N ALA A 78 2.35 -5.66 -13.62
CA ALA A 78 3.59 -6.41 -13.80
C ALA A 78 3.98 -7.18 -12.52
N ILE A 79 3.97 -6.50 -11.37
CA ILE A 79 4.21 -7.11 -10.05
C ILE A 79 3.21 -8.26 -9.80
N GLY A 80 1.93 -8.04 -10.08
CA GLY A 80 0.88 -9.05 -9.93
C GLY A 80 1.18 -10.31 -10.75
N ARG A 81 1.56 -10.15 -12.03
CA ARG A 81 1.96 -11.26 -12.90
C ARG A 81 3.19 -12.00 -12.38
N ALA A 82 4.23 -11.26 -12.01
CA ALA A 82 5.48 -11.85 -11.50
C ALA A 82 5.25 -12.63 -10.19
N CYS A 83 4.42 -12.11 -9.30
CA CYS A 83 4.05 -12.75 -8.05
C CYS A 83 3.20 -14.01 -8.31
N ALA A 84 2.12 -13.89 -9.08
CA ALA A 84 1.24 -15.01 -9.39
C ALA A 84 1.97 -16.16 -10.09
N ALA A 85 2.92 -15.86 -10.99
CA ALA A 85 3.72 -16.86 -11.69
C ALA A 85 4.57 -17.77 -10.76
N GLN A 86 4.82 -17.32 -9.51
CA GLN A 86 5.56 -18.10 -8.50
C GLN A 86 4.64 -18.98 -7.62
N ILE A 87 3.32 -18.83 -7.77
CA ILE A 87 2.34 -19.55 -6.95
C ILE A 87 1.88 -20.81 -7.72
N PRO A 88 2.09 -22.01 -7.18
CA PRO A 88 1.59 -23.24 -7.81
C PRO A 88 0.06 -23.36 -7.67
N ASP A 89 -0.56 -24.12 -8.56
CA ASP A 89 -1.91 -24.64 -8.34
C ASP A 89 -1.96 -25.48 -7.05
N ASN A 90 -3.13 -25.62 -6.47
CA ASN A 90 -3.36 -26.36 -5.20
C ASN A 90 -2.67 -25.72 -3.98
N SER A 91 -2.46 -24.39 -4.00
CA SER A 91 -1.83 -23.65 -2.89
C SER A 91 -2.86 -22.98 -2.01
N SER A 92 -2.46 -22.72 -0.75
CA SER A 92 -3.18 -21.90 0.21
C SER A 92 -2.51 -20.55 0.39
N LEU A 93 -3.30 -19.47 0.34
CA LEU A 93 -2.80 -18.10 0.40
C LEU A 93 -3.55 -17.27 1.43
N ILE A 94 -2.86 -16.31 2.05
CA ILE A 94 -3.47 -15.20 2.76
C ILE A 94 -3.12 -13.92 2.03
N LEU A 95 -4.12 -13.24 1.48
CA LEU A 95 -3.97 -11.96 0.76
C LEU A 95 -4.46 -10.81 1.62
N ASN A 96 -3.57 -9.87 1.91
CA ASN A 96 -3.87 -8.68 2.71
C ASN A 96 -4.50 -7.55 1.87
N ILE A 97 -4.92 -6.48 2.53
CA ILE A 97 -5.42 -5.24 1.93
C ILE A 97 -4.34 -4.59 1.05
N GLY A 98 -4.74 -4.06 -0.10
CA GLY A 98 -3.85 -3.26 -0.95
C GLY A 98 -4.20 -3.31 -2.42
N THR A 99 -3.93 -2.23 -3.15
CA THR A 99 -4.19 -2.18 -4.60
C THR A 99 -3.22 -3.06 -5.40
N THR A 100 -2.01 -3.30 -4.89
CA THR A 100 -1.04 -4.22 -5.50
C THR A 100 -1.40 -5.68 -5.21
N THR A 101 -1.89 -6.00 -4.01
CA THR A 101 -2.43 -7.34 -3.69
C THR A 101 -3.69 -7.67 -4.49
N GLU A 102 -4.53 -6.66 -4.81
CA GLU A 102 -5.64 -6.83 -5.74
C GLU A 102 -5.16 -7.12 -7.17
N ALA A 103 -4.03 -6.54 -7.61
CA ALA A 103 -3.43 -6.88 -8.89
C ALA A 103 -2.96 -8.35 -8.93
N VAL A 104 -2.37 -8.85 -7.84
CA VAL A 104 -2.06 -10.28 -7.70
C VAL A 104 -3.33 -11.12 -7.82
N ALA A 105 -4.40 -10.77 -7.10
CA ALA A 105 -5.66 -11.51 -7.13
C ALA A 105 -6.25 -11.61 -8.54
N ARG A 106 -6.12 -10.57 -9.39
CA ARG A 106 -6.55 -10.64 -10.80
C ARG A 106 -5.79 -11.67 -11.62
N GLU A 107 -4.50 -11.81 -11.37
CA GLU A 107 -3.67 -12.80 -12.08
C GLU A 107 -3.95 -14.24 -11.59
N LEU A 108 -4.36 -14.40 -10.32
CA LEU A 108 -4.76 -15.70 -9.75
C LEU A 108 -6.07 -16.25 -10.31
N LEU A 109 -6.83 -15.50 -11.09
CA LEU A 109 -8.04 -15.99 -11.77
C LEU A 109 -7.77 -17.18 -12.73
N ARG A 110 -6.53 -17.37 -13.14
CA ARG A 110 -6.11 -18.46 -14.02
C ARG A 110 -5.59 -19.70 -13.29
N HIS A 111 -5.41 -19.62 -11.97
CA HIS A 111 -4.94 -20.73 -11.13
C HIS A 111 -6.08 -21.67 -10.77
N ARG A 112 -5.74 -22.89 -10.40
CA ARG A 112 -6.70 -23.94 -10.05
C ARG A 112 -6.50 -24.41 -8.62
N HIS A 113 -7.62 -24.73 -7.95
CA HIS A 113 -7.65 -25.33 -6.61
C HIS A 113 -6.87 -24.50 -5.58
N LEU A 114 -7.06 -23.18 -5.60
CA LEU A 114 -6.53 -22.31 -4.57
C LEU A 114 -7.49 -22.25 -3.39
N THR A 115 -6.93 -22.12 -2.20
CA THR A 115 -7.66 -21.67 -1.01
C THR A 115 -7.11 -20.30 -0.61
N VAL A 116 -7.94 -19.26 -0.70
CA VAL A 116 -7.52 -17.89 -0.40
C VAL A 116 -8.28 -17.34 0.78
N VAL A 117 -7.55 -16.99 1.83
CA VAL A 117 -8.07 -16.24 2.98
C VAL A 117 -7.73 -14.77 2.78
N THR A 118 -8.69 -13.87 2.98
CA THR A 118 -8.44 -12.44 2.79
C THR A 118 -9.24 -11.57 3.77
N ASN A 119 -8.66 -10.44 4.14
CA ASN A 119 -9.35 -9.35 4.83
C ASN A 119 -9.67 -8.18 3.88
N ASN A 120 -9.72 -8.42 2.57
CA ASN A 120 -10.02 -7.43 1.55
C ASN A 120 -11.27 -7.84 0.74
N MET A 121 -12.35 -7.08 0.88
CA MET A 121 -13.59 -7.33 0.15
C MET A 121 -13.43 -7.24 -1.37
N ASN A 122 -12.50 -6.41 -1.86
CA ASN A 122 -12.25 -6.29 -3.30
C ASN A 122 -11.57 -7.56 -3.83
N ILE A 123 -10.58 -8.11 -3.09
CA ILE A 123 -9.94 -9.39 -3.44
C ILE A 123 -10.97 -10.52 -3.46
N ALA A 124 -11.84 -10.58 -2.45
CA ALA A 124 -12.91 -11.58 -2.41
C ALA A 124 -13.82 -11.49 -3.65
N ASN A 125 -14.25 -10.29 -4.03
CA ASN A 125 -15.07 -10.06 -5.21
C ASN A 125 -14.33 -10.43 -6.52
N ILE A 126 -13.02 -10.15 -6.62
CA ILE A 126 -12.21 -10.52 -7.78
C ILE A 126 -12.18 -12.05 -7.90
N LEU A 127 -11.81 -12.74 -6.82
CA LEU A 127 -11.60 -14.19 -6.84
C LEU A 127 -12.90 -15.01 -6.88
N ALA A 128 -14.04 -14.42 -6.52
CA ALA A 128 -15.34 -15.04 -6.69
C ALA A 128 -15.66 -15.43 -8.17
N ALA A 129 -14.95 -14.85 -9.13
CA ALA A 129 -15.05 -15.21 -10.54
C ALA A 129 -14.25 -16.48 -10.90
N ASN A 130 -13.41 -17.00 -10.02
CA ASN A 130 -12.69 -18.25 -10.22
C ASN A 130 -13.40 -19.40 -9.50
N GLU A 131 -14.17 -20.21 -10.23
CA GLU A 131 -14.94 -21.34 -9.67
C GLU A 131 -14.07 -22.41 -9.01
N SER A 132 -12.77 -22.43 -9.29
CA SER A 132 -11.79 -23.36 -8.73
C SER A 132 -11.05 -22.81 -7.51
N CYS A 133 -11.48 -21.66 -6.99
CA CYS A 133 -10.87 -20.99 -5.84
C CYS A 133 -11.84 -20.94 -4.66
N ASP A 134 -11.45 -21.56 -3.54
CA ASP A 134 -12.17 -21.41 -2.28
C ASP A 134 -11.76 -20.10 -1.62
N VAL A 135 -12.70 -19.16 -1.50
CA VAL A 135 -12.45 -17.83 -0.91
C VAL A 135 -13.05 -17.73 0.47
N VAL A 136 -12.19 -17.49 1.45
CA VAL A 136 -12.58 -17.27 2.86
C VAL A 136 -12.35 -15.82 3.22
N VAL A 137 -13.40 -15.11 3.59
CA VAL A 137 -13.33 -13.69 3.97
C VAL A 137 -13.31 -13.57 5.49
N ALA A 138 -12.33 -12.85 6.03
CA ALA A 138 -12.28 -12.57 7.46
C ALA A 138 -13.48 -11.75 7.92
N GLY A 139 -13.91 -11.97 9.15
CA GLY A 139 -14.80 -11.04 9.84
C GLY A 139 -14.04 -9.84 10.39
N GLY A 140 -14.76 -8.79 10.80
CA GLY A 140 -14.17 -7.61 11.44
C GLY A 140 -14.85 -6.31 11.07
N GLN A 141 -14.21 -5.19 11.39
CA GLN A 141 -14.72 -3.86 11.09
C GLN A 141 -14.38 -3.49 9.63
N LEU A 142 -15.39 -3.21 8.83
CA LEU A 142 -15.22 -2.77 7.46
C LEU A 142 -14.70 -1.32 7.42
N ARG A 143 -13.53 -1.12 6.83
CA ARG A 143 -13.01 0.19 6.47
C ARG A 143 -13.58 0.60 5.10
N ARG A 144 -14.44 1.61 5.11
CA ARG A 144 -15.18 2.02 3.90
C ARG A 144 -14.30 2.61 2.81
N SER A 145 -13.12 3.13 3.18
CA SER A 145 -12.22 3.80 2.24
C SER A 145 -11.62 2.86 1.17
N ASP A 146 -11.44 1.57 1.48
CA ASP A 146 -10.76 0.62 0.59
C ASP A 146 -11.28 -0.83 0.68
N GLY A 147 -12.37 -1.05 1.43
CA GLY A 147 -12.96 -2.38 1.55
C GLY A 147 -12.17 -3.34 2.44
N GLY A 148 -11.23 -2.83 3.22
CA GLY A 148 -10.43 -3.62 4.16
C GLY A 148 -11.21 -3.97 5.43
N LEU A 149 -11.02 -5.18 5.94
CA LEU A 149 -11.51 -5.62 7.24
C LEU A 149 -10.36 -5.54 8.25
N VAL A 150 -10.57 -4.84 9.35
CA VAL A 150 -9.53 -4.52 10.34
C VAL A 150 -10.03 -4.76 11.78
N GLY A 151 -9.10 -4.70 12.72
CA GLY A 151 -9.37 -4.84 14.15
C GLY A 151 -9.01 -6.20 14.72
N ASP A 152 -9.27 -6.35 16.02
CA ASP A 152 -8.82 -7.52 16.78
C ASP A 152 -9.51 -8.81 16.30
N LEU A 153 -10.81 -8.75 15.98
CA LEU A 153 -11.55 -9.90 15.41
C LEU A 153 -10.93 -10.38 14.10
N THR A 154 -10.50 -9.48 13.23
CA THR A 154 -9.81 -9.84 11.98
C THR A 154 -8.47 -10.50 12.28
N SER A 155 -7.70 -9.95 13.21
CA SER A 155 -6.41 -10.51 13.61
C SER A 155 -6.54 -11.91 14.21
N GLU A 156 -7.52 -12.12 15.09
CA GLU A 156 -7.85 -13.40 15.69
C GLU A 156 -8.32 -14.42 14.64
N PHE A 157 -9.16 -13.96 13.68
CA PHE A 157 -9.62 -14.81 12.59
C PHE A 157 -8.44 -15.32 11.75
N MET A 158 -7.50 -14.44 11.37
CA MET A 158 -6.31 -14.80 10.60
C MET A 158 -5.44 -15.82 11.33
N ALA A 159 -5.37 -15.74 12.65
CA ALA A 159 -4.56 -16.66 13.47
C ALA A 159 -5.01 -18.13 13.42
N ASN A 160 -6.21 -18.43 12.91
CA ASN A 160 -6.70 -19.80 12.78
C ASN A 160 -6.18 -20.55 11.53
N PHE A 161 -5.47 -19.87 10.64
CA PHE A 161 -5.02 -20.46 9.38
C PHE A 161 -3.52 -20.79 9.41
N LYS A 162 -3.11 -21.66 8.51
CA LYS A 162 -1.72 -21.94 8.19
C LYS A 162 -1.61 -22.09 6.68
N ALA A 163 -1.12 -21.05 6.00
CA ALA A 163 -1.06 -20.99 4.56
C ALA A 163 0.35 -21.29 4.02
N ASP A 164 0.43 -21.58 2.72
CA ASP A 164 1.72 -21.69 2.04
C ASP A 164 2.33 -20.29 1.83
N PHE A 165 1.49 -19.30 1.46
CA PHE A 165 1.94 -17.95 1.16
C PHE A 165 1.12 -16.88 1.90
N ALA A 166 1.78 -15.89 2.51
CA ALA A 166 1.19 -14.64 2.93
C ALA A 166 1.70 -13.53 2.02
N ILE A 167 0.79 -12.79 1.40
CA ILE A 167 1.12 -11.70 0.48
C ILE A 167 0.55 -10.41 1.02
N ILE A 168 1.45 -9.47 1.35
CA ILE A 168 1.10 -8.14 1.85
C ILE A 168 1.55 -7.05 0.89
N GLY A 169 0.85 -5.92 0.92
CA GLY A 169 1.33 -4.66 0.39
C GLY A 169 1.93 -3.79 1.50
N CYS A 170 2.28 -2.56 1.17
CA CYS A 170 2.69 -1.55 2.14
C CYS A 170 2.21 -0.15 1.75
N SER A 171 2.16 0.73 2.73
CA SER A 171 1.93 2.16 2.49
C SER A 171 3.21 2.92 2.23
N ALA A 172 4.32 2.51 2.86
CA ALA A 172 5.66 3.04 2.63
C ALA A 172 6.73 1.97 2.90
N LEU A 173 7.91 2.18 2.32
CA LEU A 173 9.12 1.41 2.56
C LEU A 173 10.25 2.40 2.81
N ASP A 174 10.87 2.37 3.98
CA ASP A 174 11.93 3.32 4.30
C ASP A 174 13.34 2.83 3.91
N GLY A 175 14.32 3.73 4.07
CA GLY A 175 15.71 3.46 3.70
C GLY A 175 16.41 2.41 4.58
N ASP A 176 15.85 2.10 5.75
CA ASP A 176 16.35 1.07 6.67
C ASP A 176 15.72 -0.31 6.37
N GLY A 177 14.80 -0.36 5.40
CA GLY A 177 14.12 -1.58 4.98
C GLY A 177 12.90 -1.92 5.82
N ASP A 178 12.41 -0.99 6.63
CA ASP A 178 11.18 -1.17 7.38
C ASP A 178 9.95 -0.92 6.51
N ILE A 179 9.05 -1.87 6.51
CA ILE A 179 7.74 -1.80 5.87
C ILE A 179 6.81 -1.05 6.81
N LEU A 180 6.19 0.01 6.32
CA LEU A 180 5.45 0.95 7.12
C LEU A 180 3.98 1.08 6.68
N ASP A 181 3.12 1.39 7.64
CA ASP A 181 1.70 1.67 7.41
C ASP A 181 1.17 2.79 8.33
N PHE A 182 -0.09 3.20 8.11
CA PHE A 182 -0.70 4.35 8.77
C PHE A 182 -1.52 4.00 10.01
N GLU A 183 -2.15 2.83 10.03
CA GLU A 183 -3.14 2.46 11.04
C GLU A 183 -2.70 1.25 11.85
N MET A 184 -2.63 1.38 13.18
CA MET A 184 -2.26 0.30 14.08
C MET A 184 -3.18 -0.92 13.93
N ALA A 185 -4.47 -0.70 13.67
CA ALA A 185 -5.42 -1.80 13.48
C ALA A 185 -5.09 -2.64 12.23
N GLU A 186 -4.63 -2.00 11.13
CA GLU A 186 -4.16 -2.68 9.92
C GLU A 186 -2.83 -3.39 10.17
N VAL A 187 -1.88 -2.72 10.81
CA VAL A 187 -0.56 -3.29 11.14
C VAL A 187 -0.70 -4.57 11.98
N ARG A 188 -1.63 -4.61 12.94
CA ARG A 188 -1.89 -5.83 13.72
C ARG A 188 -2.35 -6.99 12.85
N VAL A 189 -3.26 -6.74 11.91
CA VAL A 189 -3.73 -7.75 10.96
C VAL A 189 -2.60 -8.20 10.04
N SER A 190 -1.82 -7.28 9.47
CA SER A 190 -0.67 -7.60 8.61
C SER A 190 0.35 -8.49 9.32
N ARG A 191 0.68 -8.15 10.58
CA ARG A 191 1.57 -8.99 11.42
C ARG A 191 0.96 -10.36 11.74
N ALA A 192 -0.37 -10.43 11.98
CA ALA A 192 -1.05 -11.70 12.20
C ALA A 192 -0.96 -12.58 10.95
N ILE A 193 -1.21 -12.02 9.76
CA ILE A 193 -1.12 -12.69 8.46
C ILE A 193 0.29 -13.27 8.24
N LEU A 194 1.34 -12.46 8.42
CA LEU A 194 2.73 -12.90 8.19
C LEU A 194 3.15 -14.07 9.08
N ARG A 195 2.58 -14.19 10.29
CA ARG A 195 2.86 -15.31 11.20
C ARG A 195 2.21 -16.62 10.78
N GLN A 196 1.24 -16.58 9.87
CA GLN A 196 0.42 -17.72 9.48
C GLN A 196 0.80 -18.33 8.13
N ALA A 197 1.98 -18.00 7.60
CA ALA A 197 2.41 -18.55 6.33
C ALA A 197 3.83 -19.15 6.42
N ARG A 198 4.10 -20.08 5.50
CA ARG A 198 5.42 -20.66 5.31
C ARG A 198 6.34 -19.71 4.56
N GLU A 199 5.81 -19.01 3.56
CA GLU A 199 6.49 -17.96 2.83
C GLU A 199 5.75 -16.63 2.97
N ARG A 200 6.49 -15.57 3.27
CA ARG A 200 6.03 -14.20 3.53
C ARG A 200 6.53 -13.30 2.42
N TRP A 201 5.62 -12.78 1.63
CA TRP A 201 5.92 -12.00 0.44
C TRP A 201 5.40 -10.58 0.54
N LEU A 202 6.22 -9.63 0.11
CA LEU A 202 5.82 -8.24 -0.12
C LEU A 202 5.59 -8.02 -1.61
N VAL A 203 4.51 -7.36 -1.96
CA VAL A 203 4.27 -6.80 -3.31
C VAL A 203 4.20 -5.28 -3.21
N THR A 204 5.13 -4.58 -3.86
CA THR A 204 5.28 -3.13 -3.74
C THR A 204 5.83 -2.51 -5.01
N ASP A 205 5.58 -1.23 -5.24
CA ASP A 205 6.22 -0.45 -6.28
C ASP A 205 7.28 0.51 -5.69
N VAL A 206 8.27 0.91 -6.51
CA VAL A 206 9.40 1.72 -6.08
C VAL A 206 8.98 3.08 -5.52
N ALA A 207 7.82 3.62 -5.92
CA ALA A 207 7.31 4.89 -5.39
C ALA A 207 7.02 4.82 -3.88
N LYS A 208 6.93 3.63 -3.29
CA LYS A 208 6.78 3.46 -1.84
C LYS A 208 8.04 3.84 -1.04
N LEU A 209 9.18 3.93 -1.68
CA LEU A 209 10.41 4.47 -1.08
C LEU A 209 10.35 5.99 -0.85
N GLU A 210 9.50 6.69 -1.58
CA GLU A 210 9.29 8.13 -1.42
C GLU A 210 8.18 8.47 -0.41
N GLN A 211 7.43 7.46 0.03
CA GLN A 211 6.34 7.60 0.98
C GLN A 211 6.84 7.48 2.42
N ARG A 212 6.06 8.01 3.36
CA ARG A 212 6.33 7.88 4.79
C ARG A 212 5.07 7.47 5.52
N ALA A 213 5.20 6.54 6.45
CA ALA A 213 4.13 6.13 7.35
C ALA A 213 4.71 5.89 8.75
N PRO A 214 3.94 6.11 9.83
CA PRO A 214 4.50 6.17 11.18
C PRO A 214 4.63 4.82 11.87
N ILE A 215 4.03 3.75 11.35
CA ILE A 215 3.90 2.50 12.09
C ILE A 215 4.61 1.38 11.32
N ARG A 216 5.64 0.81 11.95
CA ARG A 216 6.39 -0.31 11.40
C ARG A 216 5.52 -1.58 11.39
N VAL A 217 5.50 -2.27 10.26
CA VAL A 217 4.89 -3.60 10.11
C VAL A 217 5.94 -4.66 10.43
N VAL A 218 7.00 -4.72 9.62
CA VAL A 218 8.07 -5.73 9.65
C VAL A 218 9.25 -5.21 8.83
N SER A 219 10.45 -5.77 8.96
CA SER A 219 11.57 -5.46 8.06
C SER A 219 11.54 -6.34 6.81
N LEU A 220 12.10 -5.83 5.69
CA LEU A 220 12.38 -6.63 4.50
C LEU A 220 13.18 -7.89 4.84
N ALA A 221 14.12 -7.79 5.78
CA ALA A 221 14.95 -8.90 6.22
C ALA A 221 14.16 -10.04 6.91
N GLU A 222 12.92 -9.81 7.29
CA GLU A 222 12.04 -10.80 7.91
C GLU A 222 11.12 -11.51 6.90
N LEU A 223 11.25 -11.17 5.61
CA LEU A 223 10.44 -11.72 4.52
C LEU A 223 11.23 -12.72 3.67
N ASP A 224 10.51 -13.57 2.97
CA ASP A 224 11.10 -14.60 2.10
C ASP A 224 11.24 -14.09 0.65
N ALA A 225 10.35 -13.16 0.21
CA ALA A 225 10.46 -12.52 -1.11
C ALA A 225 9.85 -11.12 -1.16
N VAL A 226 10.39 -10.30 -2.07
CA VAL A 226 9.87 -8.98 -2.45
C VAL A 226 9.69 -8.95 -3.96
N PHE A 227 8.49 -8.60 -4.41
CA PHE A 227 8.16 -8.36 -5.81
C PHE A 227 8.01 -6.86 -6.02
N ILE A 228 8.79 -6.30 -6.93
CA ILE A 228 8.88 -4.85 -7.15
C ILE A 228 9.06 -4.55 -8.65
N ASP A 229 8.61 -3.38 -9.09
CA ASP A 229 8.68 -2.96 -10.50
C ASP A 229 10.06 -2.48 -10.97
N GLN A 230 10.95 -2.12 -10.05
CA GLN A 230 12.30 -1.62 -10.34
C GLN A 230 13.30 -2.17 -9.32
N PRO A 231 14.61 -2.22 -9.66
CA PRO A 231 15.64 -2.66 -8.72
C PRO A 231 15.64 -1.83 -7.44
N LEU A 232 15.79 -2.50 -6.30
CA LEU A 232 15.96 -1.84 -5.01
C LEU A 232 17.25 -1.01 -4.97
N PRO A 233 17.27 0.13 -4.25
CA PRO A 233 18.49 0.86 -3.93
C PRO A 233 19.55 -0.03 -3.28
N GLY A 234 20.84 0.25 -3.53
CA GLY A 234 21.95 -0.58 -3.07
C GLY A 234 21.89 -1.04 -1.61
N PRO A 235 21.64 -0.14 -0.64
CA PRO A 235 21.51 -0.54 0.78
C PRO A 235 20.42 -1.56 1.04
N LEU A 236 19.25 -1.40 0.41
CA LEU A 236 18.11 -2.34 0.55
C LEU A 236 18.37 -3.66 -0.17
N ALA A 237 19.02 -3.60 -1.35
CA ALA A 237 19.42 -4.80 -2.07
C ALA A 237 20.43 -5.63 -1.26
N SER A 238 21.38 -4.97 -0.58
CA SER A 238 22.34 -5.62 0.33
C SER A 238 21.62 -6.23 1.53
N LEU A 239 20.71 -5.50 2.16
CA LEU A 239 19.90 -6.02 3.27
C LEU A 239 19.16 -7.30 2.89
N CYS A 240 18.51 -7.32 1.71
CA CYS A 240 17.80 -8.51 1.22
C CYS A 240 18.77 -9.67 0.94
N ALA A 241 19.93 -9.40 0.35
CA ALA A 241 20.94 -10.42 0.08
C ALA A 241 21.48 -11.05 1.38
N ASP A 242 21.81 -10.23 2.38
CA ASP A 242 22.35 -10.65 3.66
C ASP A 242 21.33 -11.47 4.48
N SER A 243 20.04 -11.17 4.37
CA SER A 243 18.96 -11.88 5.04
C SER A 243 18.42 -13.10 4.29
N GLY A 244 18.82 -13.28 3.01
CA GLY A 244 18.27 -14.33 2.15
C GLY A 244 16.91 -14.00 1.55
N THR A 245 16.44 -12.76 1.65
CA THR A 245 15.17 -12.31 1.03
C THR A 245 15.33 -12.23 -0.49
N ARG A 246 14.54 -13.00 -1.22
CA ARG A 246 14.56 -12.95 -2.70
C ARG A 246 13.97 -11.65 -3.21
N VAL A 247 14.63 -10.98 -4.15
CA VAL A 247 14.10 -9.80 -4.84
C VAL A 247 13.76 -10.18 -6.27
N VAL A 248 12.49 -10.02 -6.64
CA VAL A 248 11.97 -10.29 -7.99
C VAL A 248 11.56 -8.96 -8.60
N VAL A 249 12.27 -8.53 -9.64
CA VAL A 249 11.95 -7.34 -10.43
C VAL A 249 11.01 -7.74 -11.56
N ALA A 250 9.85 -7.09 -11.65
CA ALA A 250 8.73 -7.44 -12.53
C ALA A 250 8.76 -6.73 -13.88
#